data_4b8e182febb7c1e3ed51d847f13175c1
#
_entry.id   4b8e182febb7c1e3ed51d847f13175c1
#
_cell.length_a   1.000
_cell.length_b   1.000
_cell.length_c   1.000
_cell.angle_alpha   90.00
_cell.angle_beta   90.00
_cell.angle_gamma   90.00
#
_symmetry.space_group_name_H-M   'P 1'
#
loop_
_entity.id
_entity.type
_entity.pdbx_description
1 polymer ?
#
loop_
_entity_poly.entity_id
_entity_poly.type
_entity_poly.pdbx_seq_one_letter_code
_entity_poly.pdbx_strand_id
1 'polypeptide(L)'
;MVAVDVILFTVVEGTLHTLVIEMKKDPFCGKLAFPGGLVQGGESIEDAAHRHLKEKTGVSSAYLEQLYTFGNVDRDPFGRVVSVSYIGLIRPDVDSLNTTRDYGQVAWIPVNDLDEMAYDHDAMRVLALSRLRAKMGYTNIAFGLMPEKFTLSELQQTYENILGKHIDKRNFRRKILSLGILTSTGKRQMDVSNRPALLYTFTHKRLVEADILA
;
A
#
# COMPACT_ATOMS: atom_id res chain seq x y z
N MET A 1 -20.39 -0.16 -17.31
CA MET A 1 -19.73 0.99 -16.68
C MET A 1 -18.29 0.60 -16.34
N VAL A 2 -17.39 1.59 -16.24
CA VAL A 2 -16.00 1.39 -15.79
C VAL A 2 -15.85 2.04 -14.42
N ALA A 3 -15.21 1.33 -13.50
CA ALA A 3 -14.87 1.81 -12.17
C ALA A 3 -13.36 1.66 -11.92
N VAL A 4 -12.88 2.28 -10.87
CA VAL A 4 -11.55 2.07 -10.31
C VAL A 4 -11.66 1.76 -8.82
N ASP A 5 -10.75 0.93 -8.30
CA ASP A 5 -10.60 0.66 -6.88
C ASP A 5 -9.12 0.73 -6.49
N VAL A 6 -8.80 1.35 -5.36
CA VAL A 6 -7.41 1.58 -4.93
C VAL A 6 -7.11 0.82 -3.65
N ILE A 7 -6.24 -0.16 -3.73
CA ILE A 7 -5.72 -0.93 -2.60
C ILE A 7 -4.45 -0.24 -2.14
N LEU A 8 -4.57 0.64 -1.14
CA LEU A 8 -3.45 1.43 -0.62
C LEU A 8 -2.87 0.78 0.63
N PHE A 9 -1.56 0.56 0.64
CA PHE A 9 -0.83 -0.01 1.76
C PHE A 9 0.07 1.00 2.45
N THR A 10 0.22 0.84 3.76
CA THR A 10 1.21 1.50 4.59
C THR A 10 1.74 0.54 5.65
N VAL A 11 2.81 0.93 6.35
CA VAL A 11 3.33 0.18 7.50
C VAL A 11 3.21 1.04 8.74
N VAL A 12 2.42 0.60 9.71
CA VAL A 12 2.24 1.25 11.01
C VAL A 12 2.80 0.34 12.08
N GLU A 13 3.73 0.83 12.89
CA GLU A 13 4.38 0.05 13.97
C GLU A 13 4.90 -1.33 13.51
N GLY A 14 5.44 -1.37 12.30
CA GLY A 14 5.97 -2.59 11.69
C GLY A 14 4.93 -3.53 11.08
N THR A 15 3.63 -3.26 11.19
CA THR A 15 2.55 -4.09 10.64
C THR A 15 2.01 -3.49 9.34
N LEU A 16 1.75 -4.35 8.34
CA LEU A 16 1.16 -3.93 7.07
C LEU A 16 -0.34 -3.62 7.25
N HIS A 17 -0.73 -2.40 6.93
CA HIS A 17 -2.10 -1.92 6.94
C HIS A 17 -2.57 -1.59 5.53
N THR A 18 -3.88 -1.63 5.33
CA THR A 18 -4.52 -1.12 4.12
C THR A 18 -5.60 -0.10 4.47
N LEU A 19 -5.80 0.86 3.57
CA LEU A 19 -6.79 1.91 3.73
C LEU A 19 -8.16 1.40 3.27
N VAL A 20 -9.15 1.54 4.14
CA VAL A 20 -10.54 1.14 3.87
C VAL A 20 -11.53 2.22 4.28
N ILE A 21 -12.70 2.16 3.69
CA ILE A 21 -13.88 2.99 4.01
C ILE A 21 -15.02 2.07 4.43
N GLU A 22 -15.81 2.49 5.39
CA GLU A 22 -17.02 1.79 5.80
C GLU A 22 -18.21 2.23 4.92
N MET A 23 -18.89 1.26 4.33
CA MET A 23 -20.07 1.49 3.49
C MET A 23 -21.29 1.80 4.34
N LYS A 24 -22.09 2.81 3.95
CA LYS A 24 -23.34 3.20 4.64
C LYS A 24 -24.62 2.73 3.96
N LYS A 25 -24.52 2.22 2.73
CA LYS A 25 -25.68 1.89 1.90
C LYS A 25 -25.81 0.38 1.69
N ASP A 26 -27.06 -0.11 1.71
CA ASP A 26 -27.36 -1.48 1.35
C ASP A 26 -26.98 -1.80 -0.10
N PRO A 27 -26.59 -3.04 -0.38
CA PRO A 27 -26.53 -4.22 0.49
C PRO A 27 -25.23 -4.33 1.32
N PHE A 28 -24.36 -3.32 1.30
CA PHE A 28 -23.03 -3.39 1.93
C PHE A 28 -22.92 -2.53 3.20
N CYS A 29 -24.04 -2.08 3.77
CA CYS A 29 -24.03 -1.27 4.99
C CYS A 29 -23.23 -1.95 6.12
N GLY A 30 -22.25 -1.23 6.69
CA GLY A 30 -21.33 -1.71 7.72
C GLY A 30 -20.14 -2.53 7.21
N LYS A 31 -20.12 -2.94 5.93
CA LYS A 31 -18.94 -3.63 5.35
C LYS A 31 -17.85 -2.64 4.98
N LEU A 32 -16.60 -3.11 5.03
CA LEU A 32 -15.44 -2.36 4.58
C LEU A 32 -15.24 -2.50 3.07
N ALA A 33 -14.78 -1.43 2.43
CA ALA A 33 -14.47 -1.41 1.01
C ALA A 33 -13.17 -0.65 0.76
N PHE A 34 -12.52 -0.91 -0.37
CA PHE A 34 -11.45 -0.04 -0.86
C PHE A 34 -12.04 1.27 -1.42
N PRO A 35 -11.34 2.40 -1.29
CA PRO A 35 -11.73 3.63 -1.96
C PRO A 35 -11.71 3.45 -3.47
N GLY A 36 -12.80 3.79 -4.12
CA GLY A 36 -13.00 3.59 -5.55
C GLY A 36 -14.32 4.16 -6.03
N GLY A 37 -14.66 3.97 -7.29
CA GLY A 37 -15.92 4.40 -7.88
C GLY A 37 -15.86 4.55 -9.40
N LEU A 38 -16.95 5.04 -9.98
CA LEU A 38 -17.08 5.15 -11.43
C LEU A 38 -16.14 6.21 -12.02
N VAL A 39 -15.60 5.88 -13.17
CA VAL A 39 -14.84 6.80 -14.02
C VAL A 39 -15.82 7.73 -14.70
N GLN A 40 -15.54 9.04 -14.66
CA GLN A 40 -16.35 10.08 -15.26
C GLN A 40 -15.99 10.30 -16.74
N GLY A 41 -16.91 10.89 -17.51
CA GLY A 41 -16.61 11.29 -18.88
C GLY A 41 -15.56 12.41 -18.89
N GLY A 42 -14.45 12.18 -19.61
CA GLY A 42 -13.39 13.17 -19.77
C GLY A 42 -12.21 13.07 -18.83
N GLU A 43 -12.18 12.08 -17.93
CA GLU A 43 -11.00 11.79 -17.11
C GLU A 43 -10.33 10.45 -17.52
N SER A 44 -9.02 10.34 -17.29
CA SER A 44 -8.31 9.05 -17.42
C SER A 44 -8.65 8.13 -16.25
N ILE A 45 -8.34 6.82 -16.41
CA ILE A 45 -8.52 5.84 -15.34
C ILE A 45 -7.62 6.17 -14.14
N GLU A 46 -6.41 6.64 -14.42
CA GLU A 46 -5.44 7.09 -13.40
C GLU A 46 -5.97 8.32 -12.63
N ASP A 47 -6.52 9.31 -13.33
CA ASP A 47 -7.10 10.50 -12.70
C ASP A 47 -8.28 10.12 -11.82
N ALA A 48 -9.15 9.21 -12.30
CA ALA A 48 -10.26 8.67 -11.50
C ALA A 48 -9.77 8.00 -10.21
N ALA A 49 -8.70 7.19 -10.28
CA ALA A 49 -8.12 6.52 -9.10
C ALA A 49 -7.61 7.55 -8.07
N HIS A 50 -6.86 8.55 -8.52
CA HIS A 50 -6.37 9.63 -7.65
C HIS A 50 -7.52 10.49 -7.10
N ARG A 51 -8.53 10.83 -7.91
CA ARG A 51 -9.69 11.59 -7.48
C ARG A 51 -10.47 10.86 -6.39
N HIS A 52 -10.83 9.59 -6.61
CA HIS A 52 -11.57 8.81 -5.63
C HIS A 52 -10.79 8.59 -4.34
N LEU A 53 -9.48 8.35 -4.42
CA LEU A 53 -8.63 8.25 -3.24
C LEU A 53 -8.68 9.55 -2.43
N LYS A 54 -8.45 10.69 -3.07
CA LYS A 54 -8.46 12.00 -2.42
C LYS A 54 -9.83 12.36 -1.84
N GLU A 55 -10.91 12.23 -2.62
CA GLU A 55 -12.26 12.61 -2.20
C GLU A 55 -12.75 11.77 -1.01
N LYS A 56 -12.46 10.46 -1.02
CA LYS A 56 -13.01 9.53 -0.04
C LYS A 56 -12.16 9.34 1.21
N THR A 57 -10.88 9.68 1.14
CA THR A 57 -9.95 9.38 2.23
C THR A 57 -9.06 10.55 2.63
N GLY A 58 -9.02 11.63 1.85
CA GLY A 58 -8.12 12.77 2.03
C GLY A 58 -6.70 12.55 1.49
N VAL A 59 -6.33 11.33 1.12
CA VAL A 59 -4.99 11.02 0.62
C VAL A 59 -4.79 11.59 -0.78
N SER A 60 -3.78 12.45 -0.94
CA SER A 60 -3.50 13.15 -2.19
C SER A 60 -2.18 12.76 -2.87
N SER A 61 -1.27 12.14 -2.13
CA SER A 61 0.05 11.76 -2.64
C SER A 61 0.36 10.30 -2.31
N ALA A 62 0.13 9.40 -3.25
CA ALA A 62 0.49 8.00 -3.16
C ALA A 62 1.13 7.53 -4.47
N TYR A 63 2.09 6.62 -4.38
CA TYR A 63 2.49 5.85 -5.55
C TYR A 63 1.35 4.92 -5.93
N LEU A 64 0.86 5.00 -7.16
CA LEU A 64 -0.17 4.10 -7.69
C LEU A 64 0.37 3.36 -8.91
N GLU A 65 0.00 2.09 -9.03
CA GLU A 65 0.28 1.23 -10.17
C GLU A 65 -0.92 0.35 -10.45
N GLN A 66 -1.28 0.19 -11.71
CA GLN A 66 -2.37 -0.70 -12.11
C GLN A 66 -2.07 -2.14 -11.68
N LEU A 67 -3.01 -2.75 -10.97
CA LEU A 67 -2.89 -4.12 -10.47
C LEU A 67 -3.52 -5.13 -11.43
N TYR A 68 -4.82 -5.00 -11.65
CA TYR A 68 -5.61 -5.95 -12.44
C TYR A 68 -6.98 -5.35 -12.81
N THR A 69 -7.66 -5.98 -13.77
CA THR A 69 -9.03 -5.62 -14.14
C THR A 69 -10.01 -6.69 -13.66
N PHE A 70 -10.89 -6.33 -12.73
CA PHE A 70 -11.93 -7.21 -12.19
C PHE A 70 -13.21 -7.03 -12.99
N GLY A 71 -13.63 -8.08 -13.67
CA GLY A 71 -14.75 -8.03 -14.62
C GLY A 71 -15.74 -9.18 -14.47
N ASN A 72 -15.83 -9.84 -13.31
CA ASN A 72 -16.86 -10.85 -13.08
C ASN A 72 -18.26 -10.23 -13.32
N VAL A 73 -19.17 -11.03 -13.88
CA VAL A 73 -20.50 -10.55 -14.26
C VAL A 73 -21.28 -10.06 -13.04
N ASP A 74 -21.16 -10.78 -11.94
CA ASP A 74 -21.94 -10.58 -10.71
C ASP A 74 -21.18 -9.76 -9.62
N ARG A 75 -20.04 -9.09 -9.99
CA ARG A 75 -19.23 -8.37 -9.02
C ARG A 75 -19.93 -7.19 -8.38
N ASP A 76 -20.87 -6.58 -9.08
CA ASP A 76 -21.58 -5.37 -8.62
C ASP A 76 -23.11 -5.61 -8.73
N PRO A 77 -23.84 -5.56 -7.59
CA PRO A 77 -25.28 -5.82 -7.56
C PRO A 77 -26.11 -4.72 -8.27
N PHE A 78 -25.51 -3.56 -8.55
CA PHE A 78 -26.21 -2.44 -9.17
C PHE A 78 -26.13 -2.44 -10.71
N GLY A 79 -25.37 -3.39 -11.29
CA GLY A 79 -25.32 -3.55 -12.74
C GLY A 79 -23.96 -4.00 -13.27
N ARG A 80 -23.80 -4.00 -14.58
CA ARG A 80 -22.58 -4.45 -15.24
C ARG A 80 -21.46 -3.42 -15.08
N VAL A 81 -20.51 -3.70 -14.19
CA VAL A 81 -19.34 -2.87 -13.92
C VAL A 81 -18.07 -3.69 -14.14
N VAL A 82 -17.07 -3.06 -14.75
CA VAL A 82 -15.69 -3.56 -14.81
C VAL A 82 -14.84 -2.59 -13.99
N SER A 83 -14.08 -3.08 -13.04
CA SER A 83 -13.19 -2.24 -12.23
C SER A 83 -11.72 -2.47 -12.58
N VAL A 84 -11.02 -1.38 -12.84
CA VAL A 84 -9.56 -1.35 -12.95
C VAL A 84 -9.00 -1.05 -11.56
N SER A 85 -8.38 -2.04 -10.93
CA SER A 85 -7.81 -1.87 -9.60
C SER A 85 -6.36 -1.39 -9.66
N TYR A 86 -6.01 -0.59 -8.67
CA TYR A 86 -4.67 -0.05 -8.45
C TYR A 86 -4.12 -0.52 -7.12
N ILE A 87 -2.84 -0.88 -7.10
CA ILE A 87 -2.08 -1.02 -5.87
C ILE A 87 -1.34 0.28 -5.59
N GLY A 88 -1.41 0.74 -4.36
CA GLY A 88 -0.72 1.96 -3.94
C GLY A 88 0.09 1.76 -2.68
N LEU A 89 1.09 2.61 -2.52
CA LEU A 89 1.94 2.66 -1.34
C LEU A 89 2.05 4.10 -0.84
N ILE A 90 1.96 4.25 0.47
CA ILE A 90 2.14 5.53 1.13
C ILE A 90 2.95 5.35 2.41
N ARG A 91 3.77 6.32 2.73
CA ARG A 91 4.53 6.35 3.99
C ARG A 91 3.58 6.66 5.16
N PRO A 92 3.85 6.13 6.35
CA PRO A 92 2.94 6.28 7.50
C PRO A 92 2.83 7.72 8.05
N ASP A 93 3.77 8.60 7.68
CA ASP A 93 3.88 9.99 8.13
C ASP A 93 3.18 11.00 7.19
N VAL A 94 2.45 10.51 6.20
CA VAL A 94 1.81 11.36 5.18
C VAL A 94 0.29 11.30 5.30
N ASP A 95 -0.32 12.48 5.28
CA ASP A 95 -1.75 12.78 5.21
C ASP A 95 -2.62 12.39 6.42
N SER A 96 -3.40 13.34 6.90
CA SER A 96 -4.51 13.10 7.83
C SER A 96 -5.69 12.50 7.06
N LEU A 97 -6.21 11.36 7.52
CA LEU A 97 -7.39 10.74 6.94
C LEU A 97 -8.63 11.63 7.14
N ASN A 98 -9.40 11.79 6.07
CA ASN A 98 -10.68 12.50 6.10
C ASN A 98 -11.64 11.85 5.11
N THR A 99 -12.89 11.64 5.50
CA THR A 99 -13.90 11.03 4.62
C THR A 99 -15.12 11.93 4.46
N THR A 100 -15.91 11.65 3.43
CA THR A 100 -17.17 12.37 3.15
C THR A 100 -18.32 11.80 3.97
N ARG A 101 -19.45 12.54 4.04
CA ARG A 101 -20.67 12.10 4.76
C ARG A 101 -21.31 10.83 4.20
N ASP A 102 -20.96 10.45 2.97
CA ASP A 102 -21.48 9.25 2.29
C ASP A 102 -20.91 7.94 2.83
N TYR A 103 -19.82 8.00 3.60
CA TYR A 103 -19.15 6.84 4.20
C TYR A 103 -19.15 6.94 5.72
N GLY A 104 -19.00 5.80 6.41
CA GLY A 104 -18.95 5.71 7.87
C GLY A 104 -17.63 6.21 8.41
N GLN A 105 -16.62 5.39 8.26
CA GLN A 105 -15.25 5.67 8.70
C GLN A 105 -14.28 5.49 7.54
N VAL A 106 -13.15 6.16 7.63
CA VAL A 106 -11.94 5.83 6.88
C VAL A 106 -10.86 5.44 7.88
N ALA A 107 -10.23 4.29 7.68
CA ALA A 107 -9.27 3.76 8.63
C ALA A 107 -8.17 2.96 7.95
N TRP A 108 -7.00 2.94 8.60
CA TRP A 108 -5.95 1.98 8.36
C TRP A 108 -6.21 0.73 9.20
N ILE A 109 -6.45 -0.40 8.53
CA ILE A 109 -6.70 -1.68 9.20
C ILE A 109 -5.55 -2.64 8.87
N PRO A 110 -5.01 -3.40 9.84
CA PRO A 110 -4.06 -4.47 9.56
C PRO A 110 -4.64 -5.43 8.51
N VAL A 111 -3.85 -5.75 7.48
CA VAL A 111 -4.34 -6.55 6.34
C VAL A 111 -4.89 -7.92 6.77
N ASN A 112 -4.36 -8.47 7.86
CA ASN A 112 -4.78 -9.76 8.40
C ASN A 112 -6.04 -9.70 9.27
N ASP A 113 -6.47 -8.49 9.69
CA ASP A 113 -7.63 -8.27 10.57
C ASP A 113 -8.89 -7.89 9.76
N LEU A 114 -8.78 -7.87 8.44
CA LEU A 114 -9.92 -7.62 7.57
C LEU A 114 -10.80 -8.87 7.46
N ASP A 115 -12.05 -8.71 7.88
CA ASP A 115 -13.13 -9.67 7.65
C ASP A 115 -13.65 -9.59 6.20
N GLU A 116 -14.82 -10.16 5.95
CA GLU A 116 -15.49 -10.12 4.64
C GLU A 116 -15.77 -8.69 4.17
N MET A 117 -15.21 -8.32 3.03
CA MET A 117 -15.33 -6.99 2.45
C MET A 117 -16.56 -6.86 1.52
N ALA A 118 -16.90 -5.62 1.18
CA ALA A 118 -17.92 -5.35 0.18
C ALA A 118 -17.46 -5.74 -1.23
N TYR A 119 -18.40 -6.04 -2.12
CA TYR A 119 -18.16 -6.43 -3.52
C TYR A 119 -17.22 -7.64 -3.62
N ASP A 120 -16.30 -7.59 -4.57
CA ASP A 120 -15.22 -8.58 -4.78
C ASP A 120 -13.87 -8.11 -4.18
N HIS A 121 -13.92 -7.21 -3.18
CA HIS A 121 -12.72 -6.58 -2.63
C HIS A 121 -11.81 -7.55 -1.87
N ASP A 122 -12.32 -8.67 -1.37
CA ASP A 122 -11.47 -9.74 -0.83
C ASP A 122 -10.54 -10.33 -1.89
N ALA A 123 -11.03 -10.56 -3.11
CA ALA A 123 -10.20 -11.02 -4.20
C ALA A 123 -9.14 -9.96 -4.60
N MET A 124 -9.50 -8.69 -4.57
CA MET A 124 -8.56 -7.58 -4.80
C MET A 124 -7.47 -7.55 -3.73
N ARG A 125 -7.84 -7.69 -2.45
CA ARG A 125 -6.90 -7.75 -1.31
C ARG A 125 -5.87 -8.85 -1.49
N VAL A 126 -6.34 -10.08 -1.76
CA VAL A 126 -5.47 -11.25 -1.93
C VAL A 126 -4.49 -11.05 -3.07
N LEU A 127 -4.97 -10.55 -4.22
CA LEU A 127 -4.12 -10.30 -5.38
C LEU A 127 -3.11 -9.17 -5.13
N ALA A 128 -3.54 -8.06 -4.50
CA ALA A 128 -2.68 -6.94 -4.17
C ALA A 128 -1.55 -7.34 -3.21
N LEU A 129 -1.88 -8.11 -2.16
CA LEU A 129 -0.89 -8.60 -1.21
C LEU A 129 0.11 -9.56 -1.89
N SER A 130 -0.37 -10.44 -2.74
CA SER A 130 0.49 -11.34 -3.55
C SER A 130 1.44 -10.53 -4.46
N ARG A 131 0.93 -9.51 -5.15
CA ARG A 131 1.72 -8.63 -6.01
C ARG A 131 2.77 -7.84 -5.21
N LEU A 132 2.39 -7.29 -4.05
CA LEU A 132 3.32 -6.57 -3.18
C LEU A 132 4.46 -7.49 -2.73
N ARG A 133 4.12 -8.68 -2.21
CA ARG A 133 5.11 -9.68 -1.79
C ARG A 133 6.08 -10.07 -2.90
N ALA A 134 5.58 -10.30 -4.10
CA ALA A 134 6.43 -10.61 -5.25
C ALA A 134 7.39 -9.45 -5.55
N LYS A 135 6.86 -8.21 -5.64
CA LYS A 135 7.67 -7.02 -5.94
C LYS A 135 8.74 -6.72 -4.88
N MET A 136 8.48 -7.03 -3.62
CA MET A 136 9.49 -6.93 -2.55
C MET A 136 10.74 -7.78 -2.85
N GLY A 137 10.62 -8.86 -3.61
CA GLY A 137 11.75 -9.73 -3.97
C GLY A 137 12.66 -9.17 -5.05
N TYR A 138 12.10 -8.45 -6.03
CA TYR A 138 12.83 -8.06 -7.24
C TYR A 138 12.81 -6.57 -7.57
N THR A 139 12.30 -5.72 -6.67
CA THR A 139 12.32 -4.26 -6.83
C THR A 139 12.60 -3.55 -5.51
N ASN A 140 12.93 -2.26 -5.60
CA ASN A 140 13.05 -1.39 -4.43
C ASN A 140 11.72 -0.87 -3.89
N ILE A 141 10.59 -1.52 -4.14
CA ILE A 141 9.21 -1.02 -3.86
C ILE A 141 9.00 -0.56 -2.41
N ALA A 142 9.79 -1.07 -1.47
CA ALA A 142 9.77 -0.65 -0.07
C ALA A 142 10.00 0.87 0.11
N PHE A 143 10.53 1.58 -0.92
CA PHE A 143 10.68 3.04 -0.85
C PHE A 143 9.37 3.78 -0.59
N GLY A 144 8.25 3.23 -1.04
CA GLY A 144 6.91 3.79 -0.84
C GLY A 144 6.33 3.54 0.56
N LEU A 145 6.94 2.66 1.35
CA LEU A 145 6.48 2.27 2.69
C LEU A 145 7.39 2.79 3.82
N MET A 146 8.65 3.07 3.51
CA MET A 146 9.63 3.51 4.52
C MET A 146 9.60 5.02 4.72
N PRO A 147 9.84 5.50 5.94
CA PRO A 147 10.09 6.92 6.17
C PRO A 147 11.30 7.39 5.37
N GLU A 148 11.50 8.71 5.27
CA GLU A 148 12.60 9.26 4.47
C GLU A 148 13.99 8.78 4.95
N LYS A 149 14.12 8.58 6.26
CA LYS A 149 15.35 8.08 6.90
C LYS A 149 14.99 6.90 7.78
N PHE A 150 15.70 5.82 7.62
CA PHE A 150 15.45 4.58 8.34
C PHE A 150 16.76 3.82 8.61
N THR A 151 16.71 2.91 9.55
CA THR A 151 17.80 1.95 9.82
C THR A 151 17.64 0.69 8.98
N LEU A 152 18.73 -0.04 8.77
CA LEU A 152 18.64 -1.37 8.11
C LEU A 152 17.81 -2.39 8.92
N SER A 153 17.66 -2.19 10.23
CA SER A 153 16.81 -3.05 11.06
C SER A 153 15.33 -2.79 10.80
N GLU A 154 14.91 -1.53 10.70
CA GLU A 154 13.53 -1.16 10.34
C GLU A 154 13.19 -1.64 8.94
N LEU A 155 14.09 -1.47 7.97
CA LEU A 155 13.90 -1.99 6.62
C LEU A 155 13.72 -3.52 6.61
N GLN A 156 14.60 -4.25 7.30
CA GLN A 156 14.50 -5.70 7.43
C GLN A 156 13.17 -6.13 8.06
N GLN A 157 12.75 -5.47 9.14
CA GLN A 157 11.48 -5.74 9.80
C GLN A 157 10.29 -5.54 8.86
N THR A 158 10.31 -4.47 8.04
CA THR A 158 9.29 -4.24 7.02
C THR A 158 9.23 -5.39 6.01
N TYR A 159 10.39 -5.87 5.53
CA TYR A 159 10.44 -7.04 4.65
C TYR A 159 9.88 -8.30 5.32
N GLU A 160 10.29 -8.60 6.55
CA GLU A 160 9.84 -9.77 7.30
C GLU A 160 8.31 -9.75 7.52
N ASN A 161 7.77 -8.61 7.91
CA ASN A 161 6.33 -8.44 8.16
C ASN A 161 5.47 -8.60 6.89
N ILE A 162 5.90 -8.03 5.77
CA ILE A 162 5.17 -8.15 4.50
C ILE A 162 5.25 -9.57 3.93
N LEU A 163 6.43 -10.16 3.99
CA LEU A 163 6.67 -11.51 3.45
C LEU A 163 6.16 -12.63 4.36
N GLY A 164 5.92 -12.32 5.64
CA GLY A 164 5.50 -13.31 6.64
C GLY A 164 6.56 -14.35 6.94
N LYS A 165 7.85 -14.03 6.78
CA LYS A 165 8.98 -14.95 7.01
C LYS A 165 10.17 -14.23 7.61
N HIS A 166 10.92 -14.94 8.44
CA HIS A 166 12.19 -14.45 8.99
C HIS A 166 13.29 -14.40 7.92
N ILE A 167 14.12 -13.36 7.96
CA ILE A 167 15.23 -13.13 7.04
C ILE A 167 16.53 -13.05 7.84
N ASP A 168 17.57 -13.81 7.44
CA ASP A 168 18.88 -13.73 8.09
C ASP A 168 19.45 -12.32 8.02
N LYS A 169 19.69 -11.72 9.16
CA LYS A 169 20.12 -10.33 9.32
C LYS A 169 21.43 -10.01 8.61
N ARG A 170 22.40 -10.93 8.65
CA ARG A 170 23.72 -10.70 8.06
C ARG A 170 23.63 -10.74 6.53
N ASN A 171 22.94 -11.73 6.00
CA ASN A 171 22.76 -11.89 4.56
C ASN A 171 21.94 -10.75 3.97
N PHE A 172 20.82 -10.38 4.60
CA PHE A 172 19.99 -9.26 4.17
C PHE A 172 20.80 -7.97 4.10
N ARG A 173 21.53 -7.62 5.17
CA ARG A 173 22.35 -6.38 5.19
C ARG A 173 23.41 -6.36 4.12
N ARG A 174 24.12 -7.48 3.93
CA ARG A 174 25.15 -7.60 2.89
C ARG A 174 24.52 -7.41 1.49
N LYS A 175 23.41 -8.12 1.22
CA LYS A 175 22.72 -8.07 -0.06
C LYS A 175 22.17 -6.69 -0.35
N ILE A 176 21.37 -6.09 0.55
CA ILE A 176 20.71 -4.81 0.32
C ILE A 176 21.71 -3.65 0.09
N LEU A 177 22.85 -3.70 0.77
CA LEU A 177 23.91 -2.70 0.57
C LEU A 177 24.68 -2.92 -0.74
N SER A 178 24.85 -4.15 -1.21
CA SER A 178 25.52 -4.43 -2.48
C SER A 178 24.73 -4.00 -3.72
N LEU A 179 23.40 -3.85 -3.59
CA LEU A 179 22.51 -3.46 -4.69
C LEU A 179 22.59 -1.96 -5.06
N GLY A 180 23.22 -1.12 -4.25
CA GLY A 180 23.35 0.32 -4.52
C GLY A 180 22.02 1.10 -4.45
N ILE A 181 20.93 0.48 -3.98
CA ILE A 181 19.61 1.13 -3.88
C ILE A 181 19.45 1.98 -2.62
N LEU A 182 20.41 1.92 -1.69
CA LEU A 182 20.44 2.70 -0.46
C LEU A 182 21.66 3.61 -0.42
N THR A 183 21.46 4.82 0.11
CA THR A 183 22.54 5.78 0.40
C THR A 183 22.60 6.03 1.90
N SER A 184 23.81 5.97 2.47
CA SER A 184 24.03 6.35 3.88
C SER A 184 23.87 7.86 4.03
N THR A 185 23.12 8.29 5.04
CA THR A 185 22.97 9.71 5.38
C THR A 185 24.16 10.26 6.17
N GLY A 186 25.08 9.41 6.64
CA GLY A 186 26.13 9.77 7.59
C GLY A 186 25.64 10.06 9.01
N LYS A 187 24.31 10.14 9.22
CA LYS A 187 23.68 10.40 10.52
C LYS A 187 23.34 9.09 11.23
N ARG A 188 23.24 9.17 12.56
CA ARG A 188 22.79 8.06 13.41
C ARG A 188 21.45 8.40 14.03
N GLN A 189 20.71 7.35 14.39
CA GLN A 189 19.47 7.47 15.14
C GLN A 189 19.77 8.15 16.49
N MET A 190 18.95 9.13 16.86
CA MET A 190 19.04 9.85 18.14
C MET A 190 18.07 9.20 19.14
N ASP A 191 18.30 9.45 20.43
CA ASP A 191 17.38 9.09 21.53
C ASP A 191 17.06 7.61 21.68
N VAL A 192 18.06 6.75 21.42
CA VAL A 192 17.95 5.29 21.64
C VAL A 192 18.82 4.84 22.79
N SER A 193 18.33 3.93 23.63
CA SER A 193 19.05 3.36 24.78
C SER A 193 20.23 2.48 24.37
N ASN A 194 20.23 1.97 23.15
CA ASN A 194 21.28 1.11 22.59
C ASN A 194 22.24 1.90 21.69
N ARG A 195 23.31 1.23 21.19
CA ARG A 195 24.27 1.84 20.26
C ARG A 195 23.52 2.42 19.04
N PRO A 196 23.62 3.77 18.78
CA PRO A 196 22.91 4.42 17.69
C PRO A 196 23.18 3.78 16.32
N ALA A 197 22.11 3.39 15.63
CA ALA A 197 22.19 2.81 14.30
C ALA A 197 22.41 3.88 13.23
N LEU A 198 23.12 3.53 12.15
CA LEU A 198 23.30 4.39 10.98
C LEU A 198 21.98 4.51 10.21
N LEU A 199 21.64 5.72 9.77
CA LEU A 199 20.45 6.01 8.97
C LEU A 199 20.77 5.98 7.48
N TYR A 200 19.82 5.42 6.73
CA TYR A 200 19.86 5.28 5.28
C TYR A 200 18.64 5.96 4.65
N THR A 201 18.72 6.25 3.38
CA THR A 201 17.61 6.66 2.50
C THR A 201 17.66 5.87 1.21
N PHE A 202 16.54 5.71 0.51
CA PHE A 202 16.56 5.14 -0.83
C PHE A 202 17.24 6.09 -1.82
N THR A 203 18.13 5.56 -2.64
CA THR A 203 18.85 6.32 -3.69
C THR A 203 17.87 6.87 -4.73
N HIS A 204 16.81 6.10 -5.04
CA HIS A 204 15.78 6.49 -6.00
C HIS A 204 14.40 6.43 -5.37
N LYS A 205 13.63 7.52 -5.51
CA LYS A 205 12.21 7.60 -5.10
C LYS A 205 11.26 7.17 -6.24
N ARG A 206 11.69 6.22 -7.05
CA ARG A 206 10.91 5.59 -8.12
C ARG A 206 11.20 4.10 -8.13
N LEU A 207 10.30 3.32 -8.73
CA LEU A 207 10.48 1.88 -8.86
C LEU A 207 11.72 1.57 -9.71
N VAL A 208 12.60 0.72 -9.18
CA VAL A 208 13.81 0.22 -9.85
C VAL A 208 13.88 -1.29 -9.59
N GLU A 209 14.23 -2.05 -10.62
CA GLU A 209 14.49 -3.48 -10.47
C GLU A 209 15.75 -3.70 -9.62
N ALA A 210 15.63 -4.58 -8.64
CA ALA A 210 16.69 -4.94 -7.70
C ALA A 210 16.40 -6.31 -7.13
N ASP A 211 17.24 -7.28 -7.42
CA ASP A 211 17.11 -8.65 -6.93
C ASP A 211 17.50 -8.73 -5.45
N ILE A 212 16.50 -8.60 -4.57
CA ILE A 212 16.72 -8.43 -3.13
C ILE A 212 16.77 -9.77 -2.39
N LEU A 213 15.98 -10.75 -2.84
CA LEU A 213 15.78 -12.01 -2.13
C LEU A 213 16.43 -13.24 -2.79
N ALA A 214 17.15 -13.08 -3.87
CA ALA A 214 17.91 -14.16 -4.50
C ALA A 214 19.25 -14.45 -3.81
#